data_3fadb652b9615eb85302cc91d0f5b938
#
_entry.id   3fadb652b9615eb85302cc91d0f5b938
#
_cell.length_a   1.000
_cell.length_b   1.000
_cell.length_c   1.000
_cell.angle_alpha   90.00
_cell.angle_beta   90.00
_cell.angle_gamma   90.00
#
_symmetry.space_group_name_H-M   'P 1'
#
loop_
_entity.id
_entity.type
_entity.pdbx_description
1 polymer ?
#
loop_
_entity_poly.entity_id
_entity_poly.type
_entity_poly.pdbx_seq_one_letter_code
_entity_poly.pdbx_strand_id
1 'polypeptide(L)'
;PGEKEESYPVLYLLDGDSFFHSVVGFTRLFSTSKVSSLPPCIVVAVLNTNRTRDVTPTCSAARRDGTVRPGDKPEGGGAGQFCRFLTEELRPAVEQDLPVNGQHLLAGHSYAGLFTLHVLLNYPGTFDTYIAIDPSLWWDKGCFQKQVERQVDKVDFSGKQLYVAFATQPRPDRKLSHFSLTDDFIGSAVPRMEKRHLRVVSKKFPEETHGTVALPGFYDGLKTLFFRSAVGISLPNKPL
;
A
#
# COMPACT_ATOMS: atom_id res chain seq x y z
N PRO A 1 -22.75 28.32 18.65
CA PRO A 1 -21.68 27.65 17.92
C PRO A 1 -22.04 26.19 17.84
N GLY A 2 -22.47 25.74 16.62
CA GLY A 2 -22.82 24.33 16.40
C GLY A 2 -21.60 23.47 16.62
N GLU A 3 -21.78 22.33 17.28
CA GLU A 3 -20.78 21.28 17.35
C GLU A 3 -20.37 20.95 15.91
N LYS A 4 -19.08 21.04 15.58
CA LYS A 4 -18.59 20.55 14.29
C LYS A 4 -18.87 19.07 14.27
N GLU A 5 -19.68 18.61 13.33
CA GLU A 5 -19.83 17.18 13.09
C GLU A 5 -18.43 16.56 12.87
N GLU A 6 -18.08 15.61 13.72
CA GLU A 6 -16.80 14.94 13.60
C GLU A 6 -16.79 14.11 12.32
N SER A 7 -15.78 14.30 11.49
CA SER A 7 -15.57 13.53 10.26
C SER A 7 -14.17 12.93 10.22
N TYR A 8 -14.03 11.78 9.57
CA TYR A 8 -12.88 10.90 9.72
C TYR A 8 -12.26 10.52 8.38
N PRO A 9 -10.94 10.33 8.31
CA PRO A 9 -10.29 9.67 7.18
C PRO A 9 -10.73 8.21 7.08
N VAL A 10 -10.72 7.67 5.86
CA VAL A 10 -11.09 6.27 5.59
C VAL A 10 -9.89 5.48 5.15
N LEU A 11 -9.60 4.40 5.86
CA LEU A 11 -8.59 3.39 5.51
C LEU A 11 -9.26 2.21 4.81
N TYR A 12 -9.04 2.05 3.52
CA TYR A 12 -9.41 0.85 2.76
C TYR A 12 -8.31 -0.20 2.95
N LEU A 13 -8.61 -1.21 3.75
CA LEU A 13 -7.70 -2.28 4.10
C LEU A 13 -7.97 -3.50 3.23
N LEU A 14 -7.07 -3.78 2.32
CA LEU A 14 -7.11 -4.99 1.49
C LEU A 14 -6.75 -6.23 2.32
N ASP A 15 -7.16 -7.40 1.86
CA ASP A 15 -7.08 -8.64 2.65
C ASP A 15 -7.72 -8.48 4.04
N GLY A 16 -8.89 -7.82 4.10
CA GLY A 16 -9.58 -7.49 5.33
C GLY A 16 -9.92 -8.70 6.20
N ASP A 17 -10.21 -9.84 5.60
CA ASP A 17 -10.39 -11.12 6.26
C ASP A 17 -9.19 -11.54 7.13
N SER A 18 -7.97 -11.16 6.74
CA SER A 18 -6.75 -11.49 7.46
C SER A 18 -6.31 -10.42 8.47
N PHE A 19 -6.53 -9.13 8.17
CA PHE A 19 -5.87 -8.06 8.89
C PHE A 19 -6.79 -7.12 9.67
N PHE A 20 -8.11 -7.18 9.46
CA PHE A 20 -9.07 -6.22 10.01
C PHE A 20 -8.94 -6.04 11.52
N HIS A 21 -9.03 -7.14 12.29
CA HIS A 21 -9.01 -7.06 13.75
C HIS A 21 -7.72 -6.45 14.31
N SER A 22 -6.58 -6.79 13.71
CA SER A 22 -5.28 -6.26 14.14
C SER A 22 -5.16 -4.77 13.82
N VAL A 23 -5.56 -4.36 12.61
CA VAL A 23 -5.48 -2.96 12.18
C VAL A 23 -6.46 -2.09 12.96
N VAL A 24 -7.68 -2.54 13.20
CA VAL A 24 -8.64 -1.84 14.09
C VAL A 24 -8.09 -1.73 15.51
N GLY A 25 -7.43 -2.77 16.03
CA GLY A 25 -6.75 -2.72 17.32
C GLY A 25 -5.69 -1.62 17.37
N PHE A 26 -4.88 -1.48 16.33
CA PHE A 26 -3.85 -0.42 16.23
C PHE A 26 -4.47 0.97 16.14
N THR A 27 -5.44 1.18 15.25
CA THR A 27 -6.08 2.48 15.07
C THR A 27 -6.81 2.93 16.34
N ARG A 28 -7.49 2.02 17.03
CA ARG A 28 -8.12 2.29 18.32
C ARG A 28 -7.10 2.64 19.40
N LEU A 29 -6.02 1.87 19.51
CA LEU A 29 -4.94 2.17 20.47
C LEU A 29 -4.37 3.57 20.25
N PHE A 30 -4.12 3.94 19.02
CA PHE A 30 -3.57 5.25 18.68
C PHE A 30 -4.55 6.40 18.94
N SER A 31 -5.84 6.21 18.66
CA SER A 31 -6.84 7.27 18.83
C SER A 31 -7.27 7.49 20.30
N THR A 32 -7.16 6.47 21.15
CA THR A 32 -7.58 6.55 22.56
C THR A 32 -6.43 6.83 23.53
N SER A 33 -5.18 6.72 23.09
CA SER A 33 -4.02 6.93 23.95
C SER A 33 -3.79 8.43 24.21
N LYS A 34 -3.65 8.80 25.47
CA LYS A 34 -3.28 10.18 25.86
C LYS A 34 -1.86 10.58 25.40
N VAL A 35 -1.04 9.61 25.03
CA VAL A 35 0.37 9.81 24.65
C VAL A 35 0.59 9.78 23.14
N SER A 36 -0.29 9.10 22.42
CA SER A 36 -0.23 9.01 20.94
C SER A 36 -1.58 9.42 20.37
N SER A 37 -1.78 10.72 20.17
CA SER A 37 -3.02 11.23 19.58
C SER A 37 -2.95 11.14 18.06
N LEU A 38 -3.26 9.96 17.50
CA LEU A 38 -3.64 9.89 16.11
C LEU A 38 -5.15 10.19 16.00
N PRO A 39 -5.59 10.89 14.96
CA PRO A 39 -7.01 11.04 14.74
C PRO A 39 -7.65 9.67 14.56
N PRO A 40 -8.85 9.44 15.07
CA PRO A 40 -9.61 8.23 14.76
C PRO A 40 -9.84 8.14 13.25
N CYS A 41 -9.90 6.92 12.72
CA CYS A 41 -10.20 6.67 11.31
C CYS A 41 -11.24 5.56 11.15
N ILE A 42 -12.00 5.64 10.08
CA ILE A 42 -12.89 4.57 9.64
C ILE A 42 -12.03 3.51 8.95
N VAL A 43 -12.17 2.25 9.33
CA VAL A 43 -11.48 1.13 8.67
C VAL A 43 -12.48 0.32 7.88
N VAL A 44 -12.35 0.32 6.57
CA VAL A 44 -13.15 -0.47 5.63
C VAL A 44 -12.38 -1.74 5.27
N ALA A 45 -12.84 -2.89 5.76
CA ALA A 45 -12.29 -4.19 5.43
C ALA A 45 -12.73 -4.61 4.03
N VAL A 46 -11.81 -4.66 3.07
CA VAL A 46 -12.08 -5.16 1.73
C VAL A 46 -11.73 -6.64 1.67
N LEU A 47 -12.78 -7.47 1.61
CA LEU A 47 -12.65 -8.93 1.61
C LEU A 47 -12.28 -9.44 0.22
N ASN A 48 -11.61 -10.60 0.18
CA ASN A 48 -11.22 -11.24 -1.06
C ASN A 48 -12.36 -12.03 -1.68
N THR A 49 -12.58 -11.85 -3.00
CA THR A 49 -13.43 -12.72 -3.82
C THR A 49 -12.58 -13.62 -4.72
N ASN A 50 -11.80 -13.03 -5.59
CA ASN A 50 -10.73 -13.70 -6.34
C ASN A 50 -9.46 -12.85 -6.22
N ARG A 51 -8.70 -13.09 -5.15
CA ARG A 51 -7.56 -12.27 -4.75
C ARG A 51 -6.55 -12.06 -5.88
N THR A 52 -6.09 -13.14 -6.53
CA THR A 52 -5.08 -13.02 -7.58
C THR A 52 -5.60 -12.20 -8.76
N ARG A 53 -6.85 -12.45 -9.22
CA ARG A 53 -7.46 -11.68 -10.29
C ARG A 53 -7.51 -10.19 -9.93
N ASP A 54 -8.03 -9.88 -8.73
CA ASP A 54 -8.43 -8.52 -8.37
C ASP A 54 -7.23 -7.61 -8.06
N VAL A 55 -6.17 -8.15 -7.44
CA VAL A 55 -5.06 -7.31 -6.96
C VAL A 55 -3.76 -7.43 -7.76
N THR A 56 -3.81 -8.06 -8.96
CA THR A 56 -2.62 -8.09 -9.82
C THR A 56 -2.84 -7.33 -11.13
N PRO A 57 -1.83 -6.55 -11.58
CA PRO A 57 -2.00 -5.62 -12.69
C PRO A 57 -2.02 -6.29 -14.07
N THR A 58 -1.46 -7.48 -14.19
CA THR A 58 -1.31 -8.21 -15.44
C THR A 58 -1.74 -9.67 -15.28
N CYS A 59 -2.21 -10.30 -16.37
CA CYS A 59 -2.45 -11.73 -16.42
C CYS A 59 -1.13 -12.45 -16.71
N SER A 60 -0.71 -13.36 -15.83
CA SER A 60 0.58 -14.03 -15.94
C SER A 60 0.54 -15.47 -15.44
N ALA A 61 1.28 -16.36 -16.12
CA ALA A 61 1.60 -17.70 -15.65
C ALA A 61 3.00 -17.79 -15.02
N ALA A 62 3.71 -16.66 -14.94
CA ALA A 62 5.08 -16.66 -14.43
C ALA A 62 5.11 -16.86 -12.92
N ARG A 63 5.90 -17.83 -12.49
CA ARG A 63 6.19 -18.09 -11.08
C ARG A 63 7.10 -17.00 -10.49
N ARG A 64 7.30 -17.04 -9.19
CA ARG A 64 8.14 -16.08 -8.47
C ARG A 64 9.59 -16.01 -8.99
N ASP A 65 10.12 -17.10 -9.51
CA ASP A 65 11.46 -17.16 -10.11
C ASP A 65 11.47 -16.76 -11.61
N GLY A 66 10.34 -16.30 -12.13
CA GLY A 66 10.18 -15.90 -13.52
C GLY A 66 9.99 -17.05 -14.51
N THR A 67 9.99 -18.31 -14.04
CA THR A 67 9.77 -19.49 -14.88
C THR A 67 8.28 -19.71 -15.15
N VAL A 68 7.98 -20.39 -16.27
CA VAL A 68 6.67 -20.94 -16.61
C VAL A 68 6.87 -22.42 -16.86
N ARG A 69 6.08 -23.28 -16.23
CA ARG A 69 6.16 -24.73 -16.41
C ARG A 69 4.96 -25.24 -17.22
N PRO A 70 5.09 -26.41 -17.86
CA PRO A 70 3.96 -27.06 -18.49
C PRO A 70 2.78 -27.22 -17.50
N GLY A 71 1.60 -26.75 -17.89
CA GLY A 71 0.41 -26.80 -17.05
C GLY A 71 0.16 -25.55 -16.18
N ASP A 72 1.11 -24.61 -16.06
CA ASP A 72 0.85 -23.32 -15.42
C ASP A 72 -0.16 -22.53 -16.26
N LYS A 73 -1.24 -22.08 -15.62
CA LYS A 73 -2.27 -21.27 -16.25
C LYS A 73 -2.07 -19.81 -15.93
N PRO A 74 -2.23 -18.89 -16.89
CA PRO A 74 -2.21 -17.47 -16.61
C PRO A 74 -3.41 -17.08 -15.75
N GLU A 75 -3.17 -16.24 -14.75
CA GLU A 75 -4.20 -15.69 -13.86
C GLU A 75 -3.87 -14.21 -13.53
N GLY A 76 -4.82 -13.51 -12.95
CA GLY A 76 -4.64 -12.09 -12.60
C GLY A 76 -5.12 -11.12 -13.67
N GLY A 77 -4.67 -9.87 -13.59
CA GLY A 77 -4.92 -8.81 -14.58
C GLY A 77 -6.18 -7.98 -14.34
N GLY A 78 -6.87 -8.16 -13.22
CA GLY A 78 -8.11 -7.43 -12.89
C GLY A 78 -7.92 -6.15 -12.09
N ALA A 79 -6.69 -5.74 -11.78
CA ALA A 79 -6.41 -4.60 -10.89
C ALA A 79 -7.10 -3.29 -11.31
N GLY A 80 -7.17 -2.99 -12.60
CA GLY A 80 -7.88 -1.80 -13.07
C GLY A 80 -9.39 -1.84 -12.81
N GLN A 81 -10.02 -3.00 -12.97
CA GLN A 81 -11.45 -3.17 -12.66
C GLN A 81 -11.69 -3.11 -11.16
N PHE A 82 -10.82 -3.72 -10.37
CA PHE A 82 -10.93 -3.68 -8.92
C PHE A 82 -10.70 -2.26 -8.37
N CYS A 83 -9.79 -1.48 -8.96
CA CYS A 83 -9.64 -0.06 -8.61
C CYS A 83 -10.95 0.71 -8.88
N ARG A 84 -11.61 0.50 -10.01
CA ARG A 84 -12.92 1.13 -10.30
C ARG A 84 -13.98 0.72 -9.28
N PHE A 85 -14.09 -0.55 -8.93
CA PHE A 85 -15.00 -1.00 -7.88
C PHE A 85 -14.76 -0.23 -6.57
N LEU A 86 -13.48 -0.10 -6.14
CA LEU A 86 -13.16 0.63 -4.91
C LEU A 86 -13.55 2.11 -4.96
N THR A 87 -13.42 2.74 -6.13
CA THR A 87 -13.60 4.18 -6.28
C THR A 87 -14.99 4.61 -6.74
N GLU A 88 -15.66 3.79 -7.53
CA GLU A 88 -16.95 4.12 -8.17
C GLU A 88 -18.15 3.47 -7.47
N GLU A 89 -17.92 2.39 -6.70
CA GLU A 89 -19.00 1.67 -6.01
C GLU A 89 -18.80 1.70 -4.49
N LEU A 90 -17.69 1.18 -3.98
CA LEU A 90 -17.48 1.04 -2.54
C LEU A 90 -17.32 2.41 -1.86
N ARG A 91 -16.50 3.31 -2.40
CA ARG A 91 -16.29 4.63 -1.80
C ARG A 91 -17.58 5.44 -1.70
N PRO A 92 -18.39 5.61 -2.75
CA PRO A 92 -19.66 6.33 -2.62
C PRO A 92 -20.60 5.74 -1.57
N ALA A 93 -20.67 4.41 -1.45
CA ALA A 93 -21.46 3.75 -0.41
C ALA A 93 -20.95 4.08 1.00
N VAL A 94 -19.63 4.06 1.20
CA VAL A 94 -19.01 4.42 2.50
C VAL A 94 -19.26 5.90 2.83
N GLU A 95 -19.14 6.80 1.87
CA GLU A 95 -19.34 8.25 2.06
C GLU A 95 -20.81 8.61 2.30
N GLN A 96 -21.75 7.81 1.78
CA GLN A 96 -23.17 8.01 2.02
C GLN A 96 -23.56 7.68 3.47
N ASP A 97 -22.96 6.62 4.05
CA ASP A 97 -23.40 6.08 5.32
C ASP A 97 -22.56 6.54 6.52
N LEU A 98 -21.36 7.08 6.29
CA LEU A 98 -20.40 7.40 7.36
C LEU A 98 -19.86 8.85 7.23
N PRO A 99 -19.50 9.48 8.36
CA PRO A 99 -19.00 10.86 8.40
C PRO A 99 -17.54 10.93 7.92
N VAL A 100 -17.33 10.97 6.62
CA VAL A 100 -16.01 10.97 5.97
C VAL A 100 -15.51 12.42 5.76
N ASN A 101 -14.22 12.67 6.01
CA ASN A 101 -13.59 13.98 5.84
C ASN A 101 -12.93 14.21 4.46
N GLY A 102 -13.10 13.27 3.54
CA GLY A 102 -12.54 13.32 2.18
C GLY A 102 -11.09 12.82 2.07
N GLN A 103 -10.46 12.36 3.15
CA GLN A 103 -9.14 11.73 3.11
C GLN A 103 -9.28 10.21 2.98
N HIS A 104 -8.63 9.65 1.96
CA HIS A 104 -8.71 8.23 1.64
C HIS A 104 -7.32 7.58 1.64
N LEU A 105 -7.21 6.47 2.38
CA LEU A 105 -6.00 5.69 2.48
C LEU A 105 -6.22 4.29 1.89
N LEU A 106 -5.22 3.76 1.19
CA LEU A 106 -5.21 2.40 0.68
C LEU A 106 -4.05 1.62 1.28
N ALA A 107 -4.33 0.47 1.88
CA ALA A 107 -3.32 -0.37 2.52
C ALA A 107 -3.41 -1.83 2.07
N GLY A 108 -2.26 -2.43 1.76
CA GLY A 108 -2.18 -3.82 1.33
C GLY A 108 -0.82 -4.47 1.57
N HIS A 109 -0.83 -5.81 1.66
CA HIS A 109 0.37 -6.64 1.82
C HIS A 109 0.53 -7.57 0.62
N SER A 110 1.76 -7.86 0.22
CA SER A 110 2.07 -8.85 -0.82
C SER A 110 1.49 -8.46 -2.20
N TYR A 111 0.59 -9.24 -2.78
CA TYR A 111 -0.14 -8.88 -4.02
C TYR A 111 -0.98 -7.61 -3.82
N ALA A 112 -1.63 -7.48 -2.66
CA ALA A 112 -2.36 -6.25 -2.32
C ALA A 112 -1.42 -5.05 -2.13
N GLY A 113 -0.19 -5.26 -1.67
CA GLY A 113 0.87 -4.24 -1.67
C GLY A 113 1.30 -3.84 -3.10
N LEU A 114 1.40 -4.80 -4.00
CA LEU A 114 1.63 -4.53 -5.42
C LEU A 114 0.47 -3.73 -6.05
N PHE A 115 -0.78 -4.12 -5.73
CA PHE A 115 -1.97 -3.37 -6.14
C PHE A 115 -1.93 -1.93 -5.64
N THR A 116 -1.56 -1.72 -4.37
CA THR A 116 -1.42 -0.38 -3.77
C THR A 116 -0.45 0.50 -4.57
N LEU A 117 0.71 -0.05 -4.95
CA LEU A 117 1.68 0.65 -5.80
C LEU A 117 1.15 0.86 -7.23
N HIS A 118 0.43 -0.12 -7.79
CA HIS A 118 -0.18 -0.02 -9.11
C HIS A 118 -1.22 1.11 -9.16
N VAL A 119 -2.06 1.22 -8.14
CA VAL A 119 -3.07 2.30 -8.03
C VAL A 119 -2.38 3.66 -7.92
N LEU A 120 -1.36 3.79 -7.07
CA LEU A 120 -0.58 5.03 -6.95
C LEU A 120 -0.01 5.48 -8.30
N LEU A 121 0.55 4.57 -9.09
CA LEU A 121 1.20 4.90 -10.35
C LEU A 121 0.21 5.22 -11.48
N ASN A 122 -0.89 4.45 -11.56
CA ASN A 122 -1.80 4.49 -12.72
C ASN A 122 -3.07 5.33 -12.45
N TYR A 123 -3.44 5.50 -11.18
CA TYR A 123 -4.66 6.20 -10.74
C TYR A 123 -4.36 7.15 -9.56
N PRO A 124 -3.39 8.08 -9.68
CA PRO A 124 -2.86 8.87 -8.56
C PRO A 124 -3.91 9.78 -7.91
N GLY A 125 -5.00 10.09 -8.62
CA GLY A 125 -6.10 10.89 -8.09
C GLY A 125 -7.07 10.16 -7.15
N THR A 126 -6.89 8.84 -6.95
CA THR A 126 -7.90 8.03 -6.25
C THR A 126 -7.74 7.98 -4.73
N PHE A 127 -6.53 7.96 -4.21
CA PHE A 127 -6.25 7.97 -2.77
C PHE A 127 -5.21 9.04 -2.43
N ASP A 128 -5.12 9.42 -1.16
CA ASP A 128 -4.17 10.42 -0.67
C ASP A 128 -2.94 9.78 -0.06
N THR A 129 -3.13 8.64 0.57
CA THR A 129 -2.09 7.92 1.31
C THR A 129 -2.10 6.43 0.95
N TYR A 130 -0.92 5.90 0.72
CA TYR A 130 -0.70 4.53 0.30
C TYR A 130 0.23 3.82 1.26
N ILE A 131 -0.16 2.61 1.71
CA ILE A 131 0.64 1.76 2.61
C ILE A 131 0.85 0.42 1.92
N ALA A 132 2.03 0.20 1.36
CA ALA A 132 2.39 -1.02 0.64
C ALA A 132 3.39 -1.84 1.47
N ILE A 133 2.95 -3.00 1.98
CA ILE A 133 3.79 -3.86 2.81
C ILE A 133 4.29 -5.06 1.99
N ASP A 134 5.59 -5.20 1.90
CA ASP A 134 6.34 -6.24 1.17
C ASP A 134 5.72 -6.59 -0.19
N PRO A 135 5.53 -5.56 -1.06
CA PRO A 135 4.81 -5.70 -2.31
C PRO A 135 5.46 -6.76 -3.20
N SER A 136 4.65 -7.57 -3.88
CA SER A 136 5.11 -8.66 -4.77
C SER A 136 5.67 -8.11 -6.08
N LEU A 137 6.78 -7.37 -6.02
CA LEU A 137 7.42 -6.72 -7.17
C LEU A 137 7.88 -7.70 -8.25
N TRP A 138 8.03 -8.99 -7.90
CA TRP A 138 8.39 -10.08 -8.80
C TRP A 138 7.28 -10.48 -9.77
N TRP A 139 6.01 -10.09 -9.50
CA TRP A 139 4.87 -10.46 -10.32
C TRP A 139 5.12 -10.17 -11.80
N ASP A 140 4.78 -11.16 -12.64
CA ASP A 140 4.92 -11.09 -14.09
C ASP A 140 6.31 -10.54 -14.52
N LYS A 141 7.36 -11.16 -13.98
CA LYS A 141 8.76 -10.82 -14.27
C LYS A 141 9.08 -9.34 -14.04
N GLY A 142 8.57 -8.77 -12.96
CA GLY A 142 8.81 -7.38 -12.60
C GLY A 142 8.00 -6.37 -13.45
N CYS A 143 6.75 -6.68 -13.76
CA CYS A 143 5.91 -5.81 -14.59
C CYS A 143 5.76 -4.40 -14.02
N PHE A 144 5.76 -4.25 -12.69
CA PHE A 144 5.62 -2.95 -12.06
C PHE A 144 6.82 -2.04 -12.33
N GLN A 145 8.06 -2.54 -12.22
CA GLN A 145 9.26 -1.77 -12.55
C GLN A 145 9.25 -1.28 -14.00
N LYS A 146 8.83 -2.15 -14.93
CA LYS A 146 8.68 -1.78 -16.35
C LYS A 146 7.62 -0.68 -16.55
N GLN A 147 6.56 -0.68 -15.75
CA GLN A 147 5.56 0.40 -15.76
C GLN A 147 6.15 1.71 -15.23
N VAL A 148 6.87 1.66 -14.10
CA VAL A 148 7.56 2.83 -13.54
C VAL A 148 8.50 3.45 -14.58
N GLU A 149 9.35 2.65 -15.23
CA GLU A 149 10.28 3.12 -16.26
C GLU A 149 9.60 3.88 -17.39
N ARG A 150 8.41 3.43 -17.81
CA ARG A 150 7.68 3.99 -18.96
C ARG A 150 6.91 5.26 -18.66
N GLN A 151 6.44 5.44 -17.43
CA GLN A 151 5.42 6.46 -17.19
C GLN A 151 5.61 7.31 -15.95
N VAL A 152 6.50 6.98 -15.01
CA VAL A 152 6.63 7.72 -13.75
C VAL A 152 6.88 9.21 -13.95
N ASP A 153 7.65 9.57 -14.97
CA ASP A 153 7.99 10.97 -15.25
C ASP A 153 6.81 11.81 -15.80
N LYS A 154 5.72 11.14 -16.17
CA LYS A 154 4.47 11.78 -16.65
C LYS A 154 3.41 11.92 -15.57
N VAL A 155 3.61 11.31 -14.41
CA VAL A 155 2.65 11.33 -13.29
C VAL A 155 3.02 12.45 -12.34
N ASP A 156 2.04 13.19 -11.88
CA ASP A 156 2.18 14.13 -10.76
C ASP A 156 1.60 13.50 -9.48
N PHE A 157 2.44 13.38 -8.46
CA PHE A 157 2.05 12.82 -7.16
C PHE A 157 1.87 13.90 -6.09
N SER A 158 1.65 15.15 -6.49
CA SER A 158 1.44 16.25 -5.55
C SER A 158 0.35 15.93 -4.53
N GLY A 159 0.64 16.14 -3.25
CA GLY A 159 -0.26 15.84 -2.14
C GLY A 159 -0.37 14.35 -1.78
N LYS A 160 0.34 13.45 -2.48
CA LYS A 160 0.30 12.00 -2.19
C LYS A 160 1.45 11.57 -1.30
N GLN A 161 1.17 10.53 -0.48
CA GLN A 161 2.14 9.94 0.43
C GLN A 161 2.19 8.42 0.24
N LEU A 162 3.39 7.87 0.26
CA LEU A 162 3.63 6.42 0.23
C LEU A 162 4.47 6.01 1.43
N TYR A 163 3.96 5.06 2.19
CA TYR A 163 4.78 4.23 3.08
C TYR A 163 4.98 2.87 2.42
N VAL A 164 6.23 2.45 2.27
CA VAL A 164 6.54 1.12 1.75
C VAL A 164 7.49 0.40 2.68
N ALA A 165 7.14 -0.81 3.07
CA ALA A 165 7.95 -1.65 3.96
C ALA A 165 8.37 -2.94 3.26
N PHE A 166 9.55 -3.44 3.60
CA PHE A 166 10.11 -4.68 3.05
C PHE A 166 10.65 -5.58 4.16
N ALA A 167 10.29 -6.86 4.10
CA ALA A 167 10.92 -7.90 4.89
C ALA A 167 12.28 -8.23 4.27
N THR A 168 13.34 -8.11 5.06
CA THR A 168 14.71 -8.35 4.56
C THR A 168 15.44 -9.46 5.32
N GLN A 169 14.73 -10.26 6.15
CA GLN A 169 15.34 -11.43 6.77
C GLN A 169 15.86 -12.38 5.70
N PRO A 170 17.14 -12.74 5.73
CA PRO A 170 17.70 -13.71 4.81
C PRO A 170 17.00 -15.06 4.92
N ARG A 171 16.62 -15.64 3.79
CA ARG A 171 16.05 -17.00 3.74
C ARG A 171 16.74 -17.82 2.66
N PRO A 172 17.04 -19.09 2.93
CA PRO A 172 17.73 -19.96 1.97
C PRO A 172 16.96 -20.15 0.66
N ASP A 173 15.62 -20.04 0.71
CA ASP A 173 14.70 -20.19 -0.43
C ASP A 173 14.45 -18.88 -1.21
N ARG A 174 14.87 -17.73 -0.67
CA ARG A 174 14.79 -16.45 -1.38
C ARG A 174 16.01 -16.28 -2.28
N LYS A 175 15.81 -16.51 -3.57
CA LYS A 175 16.81 -16.18 -4.58
C LYS A 175 17.10 -14.67 -4.57
N LEU A 176 18.36 -14.33 -4.87
CA LEU A 176 18.87 -12.94 -4.98
C LEU A 176 17.95 -11.96 -5.74
N SER A 177 17.17 -12.46 -6.69
CA SER A 177 16.25 -11.66 -7.51
C SER A 177 15.18 -10.88 -6.71
N HIS A 178 14.75 -11.35 -5.53
CA HIS A 178 13.75 -10.62 -4.75
C HIS A 178 14.35 -9.40 -4.04
N PHE A 179 15.56 -9.53 -3.52
CA PHE A 179 16.27 -8.40 -2.90
C PHE A 179 16.68 -7.36 -3.94
N SER A 180 17.12 -7.79 -5.13
CA SER A 180 17.46 -6.86 -6.21
C SER A 180 16.25 -6.01 -6.62
N LEU A 181 15.06 -6.59 -6.78
CA LEU A 181 13.85 -5.84 -7.11
C LEU A 181 13.46 -4.82 -6.04
N THR A 182 13.67 -5.16 -4.76
CA THR A 182 13.45 -4.24 -3.64
C THR A 182 14.47 -3.09 -3.67
N ASP A 183 15.76 -3.41 -3.84
CA ASP A 183 16.82 -2.40 -3.90
C ASP A 183 16.69 -1.53 -5.15
N ASP A 184 16.32 -2.11 -6.30
CA ASP A 184 16.01 -1.37 -7.54
C ASP A 184 14.80 -0.44 -7.34
N PHE A 185 13.76 -0.90 -6.65
CA PHE A 185 12.61 -0.05 -6.35
C PHE A 185 13.01 1.14 -5.46
N ILE A 186 13.72 0.88 -4.36
CA ILE A 186 14.16 1.93 -3.42
C ILE A 186 15.20 2.85 -4.08
N GLY A 187 16.15 2.32 -4.82
CA GLY A 187 17.27 3.08 -5.38
C GLY A 187 16.95 3.81 -6.69
N SER A 188 15.96 3.35 -7.44
CA SER A 188 15.64 3.88 -8.77
C SER A 188 14.21 4.45 -8.86
N ALA A 189 13.19 3.66 -8.52
CA ALA A 189 11.81 4.09 -8.67
C ALA A 189 11.42 5.19 -7.68
N VAL A 190 11.75 5.02 -6.40
CA VAL A 190 11.42 5.98 -5.34
C VAL A 190 11.98 7.38 -5.64
N PRO A 191 13.28 7.56 -5.96
CA PRO A 191 13.81 8.90 -6.27
C PRO A 191 13.13 9.58 -7.47
N ARG A 192 12.68 8.81 -8.47
CA ARG A 192 11.93 9.35 -9.61
C ARG A 192 10.54 9.79 -9.20
N MET A 193 9.84 9.02 -8.34
CA MET A 193 8.54 9.39 -7.79
C MET A 193 8.63 10.65 -6.90
N GLU A 194 9.69 10.77 -6.08
CA GLU A 194 9.94 11.95 -5.25
C GLU A 194 10.18 13.21 -6.08
N LYS A 195 10.90 13.10 -7.20
CA LYS A 195 11.04 14.21 -8.17
C LYS A 195 9.71 14.65 -8.78
N ARG A 196 8.69 13.79 -8.71
CA ARG A 196 7.32 14.05 -9.13
C ARG A 196 6.39 14.35 -7.95
N HIS A 197 6.94 14.87 -6.85
CA HIS A 197 6.27 15.36 -5.64
C HIS A 197 5.65 14.28 -4.74
N LEU A 198 5.96 12.98 -4.95
CA LEU A 198 5.55 11.95 -4.01
C LEU A 198 6.35 12.07 -2.71
N ARG A 199 5.66 12.07 -1.59
CA ARG A 199 6.30 11.93 -0.29
C ARG A 199 6.45 10.45 0.03
N VAL A 200 7.66 9.94 0.15
CA VAL A 200 7.93 8.52 0.39
C VAL A 200 8.61 8.29 1.74
N VAL A 201 8.15 7.25 2.44
CA VAL A 201 8.89 6.64 3.55
C VAL A 201 9.09 5.17 3.21
N SER A 202 10.33 4.76 3.05
CA SER A 202 10.70 3.35 2.87
C SER A 202 11.34 2.80 4.14
N LYS A 203 10.99 1.54 4.50
CA LYS A 203 11.53 0.88 5.68
C LYS A 203 11.85 -0.58 5.42
N LYS A 204 13.00 -1.03 5.91
CA LYS A 204 13.42 -2.44 5.91
C LYS A 204 13.21 -3.04 7.30
N PHE A 205 12.69 -4.26 7.35
CA PHE A 205 12.48 -5.05 8.56
C PHE A 205 13.37 -6.29 8.51
N PRO A 206 14.60 -6.24 9.05
CA PRO A 206 15.58 -7.32 8.92
C PRO A 206 15.21 -8.56 9.71
N GLU A 207 14.40 -8.43 10.75
CA GLU A 207 13.95 -9.54 11.59
C GLU A 207 12.68 -10.22 11.04
N GLU A 208 12.06 -9.63 10.01
CA GLU A 208 10.78 -10.10 9.50
C GLU A 208 10.92 -10.88 8.20
N THR A 209 10.07 -11.91 8.07
CA THR A 209 9.83 -12.63 6.83
C THR A 209 8.65 -12.02 6.08
N HIS A 210 8.42 -12.45 4.83
CA HIS A 210 7.23 -12.07 4.07
C HIS A 210 5.90 -12.33 4.82
N GLY A 211 5.83 -13.43 5.57
CA GLY A 211 4.62 -13.80 6.31
C GLY A 211 4.44 -13.03 7.62
N THR A 212 5.52 -12.51 8.22
CA THR A 212 5.46 -11.87 9.54
C THR A 212 5.50 -10.35 9.47
N VAL A 213 5.98 -9.76 8.38
CA VAL A 213 6.13 -8.30 8.22
C VAL A 213 4.81 -7.53 8.11
N ALA A 214 3.71 -8.21 7.81
CA ALA A 214 2.43 -7.54 7.56
C ALA A 214 1.98 -6.67 8.75
N LEU A 215 1.90 -7.24 9.95
CA LEU A 215 1.41 -6.53 11.13
C LEU A 215 2.36 -5.42 11.60
N PRO A 216 3.68 -5.65 11.81
CA PRO A 216 4.59 -4.57 12.16
C PRO A 216 4.69 -3.50 11.05
N GLY A 217 4.54 -3.87 9.79
CA GLY A 217 4.51 -2.94 8.68
C GLY A 217 3.28 -2.03 8.70
N PHE A 218 2.07 -2.58 8.89
CA PHE A 218 0.85 -1.78 9.03
C PHE A 218 0.91 -0.87 10.27
N TYR A 219 1.34 -1.41 11.41
CA TYR A 219 1.52 -0.62 12.65
C TYR A 219 2.47 0.57 12.41
N ASP A 220 3.65 0.33 11.87
CA ASP A 220 4.66 1.37 11.66
C ASP A 220 4.21 2.36 10.57
N GLY A 221 3.56 1.90 9.51
CA GLY A 221 3.03 2.74 8.42
C GLY A 221 1.96 3.70 8.92
N LEU A 222 0.96 3.20 9.63
CA LEU A 222 -0.09 4.02 10.24
C LEU A 222 0.51 5.04 11.21
N LYS A 223 1.36 4.61 12.12
CA LYS A 223 2.05 5.48 13.07
C LYS A 223 2.87 6.56 12.33
N THR A 224 3.63 6.19 11.31
CA THR A 224 4.52 7.12 10.61
C THR A 224 3.76 8.18 9.84
N LEU A 225 2.71 7.81 9.14
CA LEU A 225 1.97 8.72 8.26
C LEU A 225 1.01 9.62 9.06
N PHE A 226 0.29 9.07 10.02
CA PHE A 226 -0.65 9.85 10.83
C PHE A 226 0.02 10.69 11.90
N PHE A 227 1.03 10.16 12.62
CA PHE A 227 1.69 10.88 13.70
C PHE A 227 2.37 12.17 13.23
N ARG A 228 2.92 12.14 12.01
CA ARG A 228 3.62 13.29 11.42
C ARG A 228 2.68 14.36 10.87
N SER A 229 1.51 13.96 10.40
CA SER A 229 0.49 14.90 9.92
C SER A 229 -0.13 15.70 11.08
N ALA A 230 -0.33 15.07 12.25
CA ALA A 230 -0.95 15.71 13.41
C ALA A 230 -0.03 16.70 14.15
N VAL A 231 1.30 16.53 14.05
CA VAL A 231 2.28 17.33 14.83
C VAL A 231 3.00 18.38 13.97
N GLY A 232 2.70 18.50 12.68
CA GLY A 232 3.31 19.48 11.78
C GLY A 232 4.83 19.28 11.57
N ILE A 233 5.39 18.13 11.96
CA ILE A 233 6.80 17.81 11.79
C ILE A 233 7.05 17.39 10.33
N SER A 234 7.76 18.23 9.57
CA SER A 234 8.28 17.82 8.26
C SER A 234 9.29 16.68 8.42
N LEU A 235 9.18 15.67 7.55
CA LEU A 235 10.14 14.57 7.48
C LEU A 235 11.54 15.10 7.20
N PRO A 236 12.59 14.62 7.87
CA PRO A 236 13.94 14.83 7.36
C PRO A 236 14.07 14.08 6.02
N ASN A 237 14.48 14.80 4.98
CA ASN A 237 14.83 14.25 3.67
C ASN A 237 16.15 13.47 3.75
N LYS A 238 16.25 12.42 4.57
CA LYS A 238 17.42 11.52 4.54
C LYS A 238 16.95 10.08 4.72
N PRO A 239 17.34 9.17 3.81
CA PRO A 239 17.27 7.74 4.06
C PRO A 239 18.26 7.40 5.18
N LEU A 240 17.82 6.57 6.13
CA LEU A 240 18.71 5.87 7.06
C LEU A 240 19.33 4.67 6.33
#